data_b5510251b24611e00c341807f108d2b1
#
_entry.id   b5510251b24611e00c341807f108d2b1
#
_cell.length_a   1.000
_cell.length_b   1.000
_cell.length_c   1.000
_cell.angle_alpha   90.00
_cell.angle_beta   90.00
_cell.angle_gamma   90.00
#
_symmetry.space_group_name_H-M   'P 1'
#
loop_
_entity.id
_entity.type
_entity.pdbx_description
1 polymer ?
#
loop_
_entity_poly.entity_id
_entity_poly.type
_entity_poly.pdbx_seq_one_letter_code
_entity_poly.pdbx_strand_id
1 'polypeptide(L)'
;MKALVKMAPGAGNWQVIEKPEPTINDDQVKIKVEYIGVCGSDIHTYEGHYNVNAQNLTIGHEFAGIAVEVGKNVKHVKVGDKVTSETTFEVCGTCRYCQAREYNLCSHRKGLGTQQDGACANYIVARGASVHVLPINLSCKEAAITEAAACAHHGVEKAKIFKNDIVLVLGPGPIGLLVAQVVKAKGGKVVMTGLTKDMKRLKTAKAKFGIDYIVDVQTQDVKELVNTLTDGYGADVCLDCTGAVPSMQLGMDLLRKRGQYVQVGLFAKDEVTVDFSKIIQKELVVSGSRSQNTHDWEPTLQMMADGDIRADLMITHELYINEWEKAYNLVKSGEAIKVVLKPLPLDEE
;
A
#
# COMPACT_ATOMS: atom_id res chain seq x y z
N MET A 1 -14.86 19.13 14.05
CA MET A 1 -13.64 18.85 13.28
C MET A 1 -13.93 18.90 11.78
N LYS A 2 -12.93 19.30 10.97
CA LYS A 2 -13.07 19.31 9.50
C LYS A 2 -12.67 17.94 8.91
N ALA A 3 -13.43 17.44 7.94
CA ALA A 3 -13.22 16.12 7.33
C ALA A 3 -13.54 16.13 5.83
N LEU A 4 -12.75 15.40 5.03
CA LEU A 4 -13.05 15.13 3.62
C LEU A 4 -13.93 13.90 3.53
N VAL A 5 -15.15 14.09 3.05
CA VAL A 5 -16.24 13.10 3.12
C VAL A 5 -16.79 12.80 1.74
N LYS A 6 -17.01 11.52 1.47
CA LYS A 6 -17.84 11.07 0.35
C LYS A 6 -19.31 11.21 0.74
N MET A 7 -19.97 12.21 0.15
CA MET A 7 -21.31 12.64 0.55
C MET A 7 -22.44 11.73 0.02
N ALA A 8 -22.22 11.14 -1.16
CA ALA A 8 -23.25 10.31 -1.84
C ALA A 8 -22.59 9.20 -2.65
N PRO A 9 -23.33 8.12 -2.98
CA PRO A 9 -22.89 7.05 -3.88
C PRO A 9 -22.50 7.54 -5.27
N GLY A 10 -21.81 6.68 -6.01
CA GLY A 10 -21.37 6.96 -7.38
C GLY A 10 -20.05 7.72 -7.45
N ALA A 11 -19.69 8.18 -8.65
CA ALA A 11 -18.46 8.94 -8.89
C ALA A 11 -18.55 10.36 -8.29
N GLY A 12 -17.38 10.90 -7.91
CA GLY A 12 -17.28 12.24 -7.32
C GLY A 12 -17.84 12.31 -5.90
N ASN A 13 -18.54 13.40 -5.60
CA ASN A 13 -19.25 13.64 -4.34
C ASN A 13 -18.35 13.74 -3.10
N TRP A 14 -17.11 14.22 -3.25
CA TRP A 14 -16.22 14.50 -2.14
C TRP A 14 -16.30 15.98 -1.73
N GLN A 15 -16.47 16.21 -0.45
CA GLN A 15 -16.55 17.58 0.11
C GLN A 15 -15.83 17.62 1.46
N VAL A 16 -15.18 18.76 1.73
CA VAL A 16 -14.72 19.05 3.09
C VAL A 16 -15.89 19.64 3.87
N ILE A 17 -16.27 18.96 4.95
CA ILE A 17 -17.39 19.38 5.80
C ILE A 17 -16.98 19.39 7.27
N GLU A 18 -17.79 20.00 8.11
CA GLU A 18 -17.68 19.83 9.56
C GLU A 18 -18.39 18.56 10.02
N LYS A 19 -17.71 17.81 10.86
CA LYS A 19 -18.24 16.62 11.56
C LYS A 19 -18.02 16.76 13.07
N PRO A 20 -18.86 16.14 13.89
CA PRO A 20 -18.57 16.03 15.32
C PRO A 20 -17.25 15.27 15.55
N GLU A 21 -16.54 15.63 16.59
CA GLU A 21 -15.35 14.88 17.02
C GLU A 21 -15.78 13.50 17.50
N PRO A 22 -15.09 12.41 17.09
CA PRO A 22 -15.47 11.07 17.45
C PRO A 22 -15.12 10.77 18.92
N THR A 23 -15.91 9.90 19.55
CA THR A 23 -15.64 9.35 20.89
C THR A 23 -15.15 7.92 20.80
N ILE A 24 -14.41 7.47 21.80
CA ILE A 24 -13.89 6.09 21.87
C ILE A 24 -14.64 5.25 22.90
N ASN A 25 -14.55 3.93 22.75
CA ASN A 25 -14.86 2.95 23.78
C ASN A 25 -13.57 2.42 24.44
N ASP A 26 -13.74 1.49 25.38
CA ASP A 26 -12.64 0.93 26.17
C ASP A 26 -11.54 0.21 25.36
N ASP A 27 -11.82 -0.22 24.13
CA ASP A 27 -10.92 -1.01 23.26
C ASP A 27 -10.34 -0.19 22.09
N GLN A 28 -10.54 1.12 22.08
CA GLN A 28 -10.19 1.99 20.96
C GLN A 28 -9.16 3.06 21.35
N VAL A 29 -8.57 3.67 20.34
CA VAL A 29 -7.65 4.81 20.46
C VAL A 29 -8.16 5.93 19.55
N LYS A 30 -8.28 7.15 20.09
CA LYS A 30 -8.49 8.36 19.29
C LYS A 30 -7.12 8.94 18.93
N ILE A 31 -6.93 9.17 17.66
CA ILE A 31 -5.69 9.67 17.10
C ILE A 31 -5.93 11.04 16.45
N LYS A 32 -5.18 12.05 16.89
CA LYS A 32 -5.07 13.32 16.19
C LYS A 32 -4.21 13.08 14.97
N VAL A 33 -4.81 13.15 13.79
CA VAL A 33 -4.14 12.87 12.54
C VAL A 33 -3.18 14.00 12.20
N GLU A 34 -1.93 13.66 11.86
CA GLU A 34 -0.96 14.63 11.38
C GLU A 34 -0.77 14.54 9.87
N TYR A 35 -0.70 13.32 9.33
CA TYR A 35 -0.51 13.08 7.89
C TYR A 35 -1.35 11.90 7.41
N ILE A 36 -1.85 12.03 6.19
CA ILE A 36 -2.66 11.02 5.50
C ILE A 36 -2.01 10.72 4.15
N GLY A 37 -1.74 9.45 3.86
CA GLY A 37 -1.31 9.01 2.54
C GLY A 37 -2.48 8.90 1.56
N VAL A 38 -2.28 9.32 0.32
CA VAL A 38 -3.27 9.13 -0.75
C VAL A 38 -2.99 7.82 -1.47
N CYS A 39 -3.98 6.93 -1.49
CA CYS A 39 -3.92 5.62 -2.14
C CYS A 39 -4.56 5.66 -3.55
N GLY A 40 -4.12 4.76 -4.43
CA GLY A 40 -4.79 4.54 -5.71
C GLY A 40 -6.25 4.10 -5.58
N SER A 41 -6.59 3.38 -4.51
CA SER A 41 -7.99 2.99 -4.23
C SER A 41 -8.90 4.18 -3.90
N ASP A 42 -8.34 5.27 -3.34
CA ASP A 42 -9.08 6.51 -3.13
C ASP A 42 -9.45 7.14 -4.48
N ILE A 43 -8.52 7.10 -5.45
CA ILE A 43 -8.78 7.56 -6.83
C ILE A 43 -9.92 6.74 -7.46
N HIS A 44 -9.86 5.40 -7.35
CA HIS A 44 -10.91 4.51 -7.85
C HIS A 44 -12.25 4.73 -7.13
N THR A 45 -12.24 5.06 -5.84
CA THR A 45 -13.46 5.43 -5.10
C THR A 45 -14.05 6.74 -5.62
N TYR A 46 -13.21 7.73 -5.91
CA TYR A 46 -13.66 9.00 -6.50
C TYR A 46 -14.23 8.82 -7.92
N GLU A 47 -13.62 7.96 -8.73
CA GLU A 47 -14.08 7.63 -10.08
C GLU A 47 -15.34 6.74 -10.12
N GLY A 48 -15.78 6.21 -8.98
CA GLY A 48 -16.94 5.33 -8.89
C GLY A 48 -16.68 3.88 -9.29
N HIS A 49 -15.42 3.45 -9.32
CA HIS A 49 -15.00 2.08 -9.64
C HIS A 49 -14.83 1.21 -8.40
N TYR A 50 -14.67 1.81 -7.23
CA TYR A 50 -14.48 1.12 -5.95
C TYR A 50 -15.33 1.78 -4.87
N ASN A 51 -15.82 1.01 -3.90
CA ASN A 51 -16.64 1.49 -2.78
C ASN A 51 -17.80 2.43 -3.21
N VAL A 52 -18.45 2.08 -4.29
CA VAL A 52 -19.42 2.93 -5.03
C VAL A 52 -20.64 3.34 -4.20
N ASN A 53 -21.02 2.53 -3.21
CA ASN A 53 -22.20 2.74 -2.37
C ASN A 53 -21.88 3.54 -1.08
N ALA A 54 -20.64 3.95 -0.87
CA ALA A 54 -20.28 4.73 0.32
C ALA A 54 -20.94 6.11 0.28
N GLN A 55 -21.51 6.52 1.42
CA GLN A 55 -22.09 7.83 1.63
C GLN A 55 -21.87 8.30 3.07
N ASN A 56 -21.75 9.62 3.25
CA ASN A 56 -21.44 10.26 4.54
C ASN A 56 -20.19 9.65 5.23
N LEU A 57 -19.25 9.14 4.43
CA LEU A 57 -18.07 8.43 4.89
C LEU A 57 -16.83 9.33 4.77
N THR A 58 -16.13 9.55 5.88
CA THR A 58 -14.80 10.14 5.87
C THR A 58 -13.85 9.14 5.17
N ILE A 59 -13.13 9.60 4.15
CA ILE A 59 -12.23 8.76 3.37
C ILE A 59 -10.81 8.71 3.99
N GLY A 60 -9.91 7.94 3.35
CA GLY A 60 -8.51 7.81 3.75
C GLY A 60 -8.27 6.66 4.74
N HIS A 61 -7.24 5.87 4.47
CA HIS A 61 -6.92 4.67 5.24
C HIS A 61 -5.42 4.49 5.49
N GLU A 62 -4.59 5.37 4.96
CA GLU A 62 -3.16 5.46 5.20
C GLU A 62 -2.91 6.70 6.06
N PHE A 63 -2.39 6.58 7.28
CA PHE A 63 -2.21 7.74 8.14
C PHE A 63 -1.24 7.50 9.30
N ALA A 64 -0.79 8.59 9.88
CA ALA A 64 -0.12 8.61 11.18
C ALA A 64 -0.46 9.89 11.94
N GLY A 65 -0.30 9.84 13.25
CA GLY A 65 -0.62 10.97 14.14
C GLY A 65 -0.26 10.68 15.59
N ILE A 66 -0.89 11.41 16.49
CA ILE A 66 -0.64 11.35 17.92
C ILE A 66 -1.86 10.74 18.63
N ALA A 67 -1.65 9.73 19.46
CA ALA A 67 -2.70 9.20 20.34
C ALA A 67 -3.11 10.26 21.37
N VAL A 68 -4.37 10.70 21.35
CA VAL A 68 -4.89 11.76 22.25
C VAL A 68 -5.85 11.21 23.30
N GLU A 69 -6.46 10.05 23.05
CA GLU A 69 -7.32 9.37 23.99
C GLU A 69 -7.15 7.85 23.80
N VAL A 70 -7.00 7.10 24.90
CA VAL A 70 -6.71 5.67 24.88
C VAL A 70 -7.69 4.94 25.77
N GLY A 71 -8.41 3.97 25.22
CA GLY A 71 -9.36 3.12 25.94
C GLY A 71 -8.67 2.28 27.03
N LYS A 72 -9.36 2.06 28.13
CA LYS A 72 -8.79 1.42 29.34
C LYS A 72 -8.24 -0.01 29.10
N ASN A 73 -8.71 -0.71 28.06
CA ASN A 73 -8.25 -2.06 27.72
C ASN A 73 -7.00 -2.05 26.84
N VAL A 74 -6.65 -0.94 26.21
CA VAL A 74 -5.45 -0.79 25.37
C VAL A 74 -4.24 -0.51 26.25
N LYS A 75 -3.26 -1.44 26.29
CA LYS A 75 -2.14 -1.37 27.25
C LYS A 75 -0.79 -0.99 26.61
N HIS A 76 -0.67 -1.11 25.31
CA HIS A 76 0.59 -0.91 24.57
C HIS A 76 0.72 0.49 23.96
N VAL A 77 -0.32 1.32 24.02
CA VAL A 77 -0.34 2.70 23.55
C VAL A 77 -0.60 3.64 24.72
N LYS A 78 0.04 4.80 24.72
CA LYS A 78 -0.17 5.88 25.71
C LYS A 78 -0.55 7.17 25.00
N VAL A 79 -1.26 8.04 25.71
CA VAL A 79 -1.51 9.41 25.23
C VAL A 79 -0.16 10.11 25.00
N GLY A 80 -0.02 10.74 23.84
CA GLY A 80 1.21 11.40 23.38
C GLY A 80 2.09 10.53 22.49
N ASP A 81 1.86 9.22 22.39
CA ASP A 81 2.62 8.36 21.48
C ASP A 81 2.34 8.75 20.01
N LYS A 82 3.39 8.74 19.19
CA LYS A 82 3.24 8.76 17.73
C LYS A 82 2.79 7.38 17.28
N VAL A 83 1.74 7.32 16.50
CA VAL A 83 1.10 6.05 16.11
C VAL A 83 0.64 6.05 14.66
N THR A 84 0.52 4.85 14.11
CA THR A 84 -0.23 4.51 12.89
C THR A 84 -1.16 3.35 13.19
N SER A 85 -2.01 2.95 12.25
CA SER A 85 -2.93 1.83 12.46
C SER A 85 -3.15 1.01 11.20
N GLU A 86 -3.36 -0.29 11.41
CA GLU A 86 -3.93 -1.17 10.40
C GLU A 86 -5.28 -0.61 9.92
N THR A 87 -5.63 -0.91 8.68
CA THR A 87 -6.94 -0.51 8.13
C THR A 87 -8.11 -1.31 8.69
N THR A 88 -7.85 -2.33 9.49
CA THR A 88 -8.88 -3.19 10.09
C THR A 88 -9.50 -2.56 11.31
N PHE A 89 -10.79 -2.17 11.23
CA PHE A 89 -11.55 -1.60 12.33
C PHE A 89 -12.40 -2.65 13.06
N GLU A 90 -13.17 -3.45 12.32
CA GLU A 90 -14.07 -4.46 12.88
C GLU A 90 -13.86 -5.81 12.22
N VAL A 91 -13.93 -6.87 12.99
CA VAL A 91 -13.82 -8.26 12.55
C VAL A 91 -14.76 -9.15 13.36
N CYS A 92 -15.11 -10.33 12.88
CA CYS A 92 -16.00 -11.23 13.64
C CYS A 92 -15.35 -11.86 14.88
N GLY A 93 -14.01 -11.88 14.98
CA GLY A 93 -13.24 -12.44 16.10
C GLY A 93 -13.24 -13.97 16.20
N THR A 94 -14.13 -14.68 15.51
CA THR A 94 -14.39 -16.12 15.70
C THR A 94 -13.98 -17.01 14.53
N CYS A 95 -13.85 -16.45 13.30
CA CYS A 95 -13.46 -17.26 12.14
C CYS A 95 -11.99 -17.66 12.20
N ARG A 96 -11.62 -18.69 11.45
CA ARG A 96 -10.23 -19.20 11.40
C ARG A 96 -9.21 -18.11 11.06
N TYR A 97 -9.56 -17.16 10.22
CA TYR A 97 -8.70 -16.04 9.84
C TYR A 97 -8.48 -15.08 11.02
N CYS A 98 -9.51 -14.77 11.78
CA CYS A 98 -9.37 -13.96 13.00
C CYS A 98 -8.52 -14.66 14.06
N GLN A 99 -8.66 -15.98 14.21
CA GLN A 99 -7.85 -16.77 15.14
C GLN A 99 -6.37 -16.80 14.73
N ALA A 100 -6.08 -16.78 13.42
CA ALA A 100 -4.73 -16.67 12.85
C ALA A 100 -4.21 -15.24 12.75
N ARG A 101 -4.98 -14.21 13.15
CA ARG A 101 -4.70 -12.78 12.97
C ARG A 101 -4.56 -12.35 11.49
N GLU A 102 -5.12 -13.13 10.59
CA GLU A 102 -5.23 -12.82 9.16
C GLU A 102 -6.51 -12.00 8.90
N TYR A 103 -6.62 -10.85 9.55
CA TYR A 103 -7.85 -10.05 9.56
C TYR A 103 -8.26 -9.54 8.19
N ASN A 104 -7.30 -9.35 7.28
CA ASN A 104 -7.53 -8.98 5.88
C ASN A 104 -8.43 -9.98 5.13
N LEU A 105 -8.52 -11.23 5.59
CA LEU A 105 -9.32 -12.32 5.00
C LEU A 105 -10.64 -12.57 5.74
N CYS A 106 -10.93 -11.87 6.82
CA CYS A 106 -12.21 -12.00 7.53
C CYS A 106 -13.36 -11.47 6.66
N SER A 107 -14.38 -12.29 6.39
CA SER A 107 -15.55 -11.89 5.57
C SER A 107 -16.42 -10.80 6.21
N HIS A 108 -16.29 -10.59 7.54
CA HIS A 108 -17.01 -9.55 8.28
C HIS A 108 -16.11 -8.33 8.60
N ARG A 109 -14.97 -8.24 7.91
CA ARG A 109 -14.05 -7.11 8.14
C ARG A 109 -14.69 -5.81 7.66
N LYS A 110 -14.65 -4.79 8.53
CA LYS A 110 -14.88 -3.39 8.14
C LYS A 110 -13.56 -2.64 8.17
N GLY A 111 -13.28 -1.93 7.08
CA GLY A 111 -12.04 -1.16 6.93
C GLY A 111 -12.26 0.33 7.16
N LEU A 112 -11.25 0.99 7.73
CA LEU A 112 -11.17 2.45 7.82
C LEU A 112 -11.19 3.06 6.41
N GLY A 113 -11.88 4.18 6.22
CA GLY A 113 -12.00 4.88 4.95
C GLY A 113 -12.84 4.14 3.89
N THR A 114 -13.41 2.97 4.21
CA THR A 114 -14.21 2.17 3.28
C THR A 114 -15.60 1.81 3.82
N GLN A 115 -15.70 1.20 4.98
CA GLN A 115 -16.97 0.91 5.67
C GLN A 115 -17.08 1.65 7.02
N GLN A 116 -15.98 2.18 7.51
CA GLN A 116 -15.88 2.97 8.73
C GLN A 116 -15.17 4.28 8.39
N ASP A 117 -15.50 5.37 9.10
CA ASP A 117 -14.84 6.66 8.93
C ASP A 117 -13.32 6.52 8.94
N GLY A 118 -12.66 7.18 7.99
CA GLY A 118 -11.25 7.17 7.74
C GLY A 118 -10.50 8.38 8.26
N ALA A 119 -9.27 8.53 7.81
CA ALA A 119 -8.28 9.43 8.37
C ALA A 119 -8.26 10.84 7.74
N CYS A 120 -9.00 11.11 6.65
CA CYS A 120 -9.03 12.45 6.06
C CYS A 120 -9.84 13.45 6.93
N ALA A 121 -9.44 13.58 8.20
CA ALA A 121 -10.05 14.44 9.21
C ALA A 121 -9.02 14.81 10.27
N ASN A 122 -9.39 15.73 11.21
CA ASN A 122 -8.52 16.07 12.33
C ASN A 122 -8.30 14.90 13.31
N TYR A 123 -9.32 14.06 13.48
CA TYR A 123 -9.28 12.91 14.40
C TYR A 123 -9.86 11.68 13.73
N ILE A 124 -9.29 10.54 14.07
CA ILE A 124 -9.80 9.20 13.72
C ILE A 124 -9.84 8.34 14.97
N VAL A 125 -10.80 7.42 15.00
CA VAL A 125 -10.84 6.33 15.98
C VAL A 125 -10.37 5.06 15.32
N ALA A 126 -9.39 4.41 15.93
CA ALA A 126 -8.87 3.12 15.50
C ALA A 126 -9.12 2.04 16.56
N ARG A 127 -9.22 0.79 16.12
CA ARG A 127 -9.25 -0.36 17.03
C ARG A 127 -7.90 -0.45 17.75
N GLY A 128 -7.88 -0.49 19.08
CA GLY A 128 -6.65 -0.51 19.85
C GLY A 128 -5.67 -1.61 19.44
N ALA A 129 -6.17 -2.83 19.19
CA ALA A 129 -5.35 -3.96 18.75
C ALA A 129 -4.72 -3.79 17.34
N SER A 130 -5.14 -2.78 16.59
CA SER A 130 -4.64 -2.44 15.26
C SER A 130 -3.69 -1.24 15.26
N VAL A 131 -3.46 -0.59 16.40
CA VAL A 131 -2.60 0.59 16.54
C VAL A 131 -1.16 0.16 16.83
N HIS A 132 -0.22 0.76 16.14
CA HIS A 132 1.22 0.53 16.28
C HIS A 132 1.93 1.82 16.67
N VAL A 133 2.75 1.76 17.73
CA VAL A 133 3.59 2.89 18.15
C VAL A 133 4.78 3.00 17.19
N LEU A 134 5.09 4.21 16.75
CA LEU A 134 6.17 4.44 15.79
C LEU A 134 7.55 4.29 16.46
N PRO A 135 8.54 3.74 15.77
CA PRO A 135 9.94 3.87 16.14
C PRO A 135 10.32 5.34 16.37
N ILE A 136 11.22 5.59 17.33
CA ILE A 136 11.56 6.96 17.77
C ILE A 136 12.09 7.86 16.65
N ASN A 137 12.80 7.28 15.69
CA ASN A 137 13.40 7.98 14.55
C ASN A 137 12.47 8.09 13.33
N LEU A 138 11.23 7.59 13.41
CA LEU A 138 10.26 7.69 12.31
C LEU A 138 9.31 8.87 12.57
N SER A 139 9.18 9.77 11.59
CA SER A 139 8.22 10.87 11.65
C SER A 139 6.81 10.41 11.29
N CYS A 140 5.77 11.11 11.78
CA CYS A 140 4.40 10.86 11.35
C CYS A 140 4.20 11.05 9.84
N LYS A 141 4.96 11.95 9.21
CA LYS A 141 4.91 12.14 7.75
C LYS A 141 5.34 10.88 7.01
N GLU A 142 6.48 10.31 7.39
CA GLU A 142 6.97 9.06 6.80
C GLU A 142 6.03 7.90 7.11
N ALA A 143 5.60 7.78 8.37
CA ALA A 143 4.71 6.72 8.82
C ALA A 143 3.30 6.77 8.20
N ALA A 144 2.89 7.89 7.63
CA ALA A 144 1.60 7.99 6.92
C ALA A 144 1.48 7.04 5.72
N ILE A 145 2.60 6.51 5.20
CA ILE A 145 2.58 5.54 4.10
C ILE A 145 2.87 4.10 4.56
N THR A 146 2.86 3.84 5.87
CA THR A 146 3.13 2.49 6.41
C THR A 146 2.13 1.46 5.89
N GLU A 147 0.86 1.82 5.71
CA GLU A 147 -0.14 0.89 5.17
C GLU A 147 0.27 0.36 3.79
N ALA A 148 0.66 1.25 2.88
CA ALA A 148 1.12 0.86 1.55
C ALA A 148 2.44 0.05 1.61
N ALA A 149 3.34 0.40 2.53
CA ALA A 149 4.58 -0.34 2.76
C ALA A 149 4.32 -1.74 3.33
N ALA A 150 3.36 -1.88 4.25
CA ALA A 150 2.93 -3.17 4.79
C ALA A 150 2.25 -4.05 3.72
N CYS A 151 1.48 -3.47 2.80
CA CYS A 151 0.96 -4.20 1.64
C CYS A 151 2.08 -4.72 0.74
N ALA A 152 3.11 -3.91 0.52
CA ALA A 152 4.29 -4.34 -0.25
C ALA A 152 5.06 -5.46 0.47
N HIS A 153 5.29 -5.33 1.78
CA HIS A 153 5.90 -6.36 2.60
C HIS A 153 5.10 -7.66 2.53
N HIS A 154 3.77 -7.61 2.74
CA HIS A 154 2.89 -8.76 2.62
C HIS A 154 2.99 -9.47 1.27
N GLY A 155 3.06 -8.69 0.18
CA GLY A 155 3.26 -9.24 -1.17
C GLY A 155 4.59 -9.98 -1.31
N VAL A 156 5.66 -9.42 -0.79
CA VAL A 156 6.99 -10.02 -0.85
C VAL A 156 7.07 -11.29 0.02
N GLU A 157 6.40 -11.32 1.18
CA GLU A 157 6.36 -12.50 2.06
C GLU A 157 5.58 -13.69 1.45
N LYS A 158 4.81 -13.50 0.37
CA LYS A 158 4.19 -14.62 -0.39
C LYS A 158 5.19 -15.44 -1.20
N ALA A 159 6.40 -14.92 -1.40
CA ALA A 159 7.47 -15.60 -2.12
C ALA A 159 8.67 -15.86 -1.19
N LYS A 160 9.41 -16.92 -1.47
CA LYS A 160 10.70 -17.19 -0.83
C LYS A 160 11.78 -16.54 -1.68
N ILE A 161 12.42 -15.50 -1.17
CA ILE A 161 13.48 -14.76 -1.84
C ILE A 161 14.80 -15.07 -1.10
N PHE A 162 15.80 -15.50 -1.85
CA PHE A 162 17.14 -15.73 -1.36
C PHE A 162 18.10 -14.63 -1.85
N LYS A 163 19.24 -14.52 -1.17
CA LYS A 163 20.28 -13.57 -1.57
C LYS A 163 20.73 -13.84 -3.01
N ASN A 164 20.76 -12.76 -3.81
CA ASN A 164 21.08 -12.73 -5.25
C ASN A 164 20.03 -13.35 -6.19
N ASP A 165 18.86 -13.80 -5.71
CA ASP A 165 17.77 -14.14 -6.61
C ASP A 165 17.46 -12.99 -7.56
N ILE A 166 17.17 -13.30 -8.80
CA ILE A 166 16.69 -12.32 -9.79
C ILE A 166 15.18 -12.19 -9.66
N VAL A 167 14.74 -11.03 -9.18
CA VAL A 167 13.34 -10.73 -8.89
C VAL A 167 12.80 -9.71 -9.88
N LEU A 168 11.79 -10.11 -10.65
CA LEU A 168 11.04 -9.19 -11.51
C LEU A 168 10.03 -8.42 -10.65
N VAL A 169 10.04 -7.10 -10.75
CA VAL A 169 9.00 -6.23 -10.19
C VAL A 169 8.34 -5.51 -11.36
N LEU A 170 7.10 -5.88 -11.65
CA LEU A 170 6.38 -5.33 -12.79
C LEU A 170 5.56 -4.12 -12.36
N GLY A 171 5.87 -2.96 -12.93
CA GLY A 171 5.22 -1.68 -12.68
C GLY A 171 5.93 -0.80 -11.63
N PRO A 172 6.37 0.43 -12.01
CA PRO A 172 7.07 1.36 -11.13
C PRO A 172 6.10 2.31 -10.41
N GLY A 173 4.90 1.82 -10.08
CA GLY A 173 3.95 2.53 -9.22
C GLY A 173 4.41 2.56 -7.76
N PRO A 174 3.69 3.27 -6.86
CA PRO A 174 4.07 3.34 -5.44
C PRO A 174 4.27 1.97 -4.80
N ILE A 175 3.37 1.02 -5.03
CA ILE A 175 3.49 -0.36 -4.50
C ILE A 175 4.70 -1.06 -5.10
N GLY A 176 4.93 -0.97 -6.43
CA GLY A 176 6.10 -1.61 -7.04
C GLY A 176 7.43 -1.05 -6.53
N LEU A 177 7.51 0.26 -6.29
CA LEU A 177 8.68 0.89 -5.69
C LEU A 177 8.92 0.43 -4.24
N LEU A 178 7.86 0.25 -3.44
CA LEU A 178 7.95 -0.29 -2.09
C LEU A 178 8.33 -1.77 -2.09
N VAL A 179 7.68 -2.59 -2.94
CA VAL A 179 8.02 -4.01 -3.16
C VAL A 179 9.50 -4.16 -3.52
N ALA A 180 10.00 -3.35 -4.44
CA ALA A 180 11.41 -3.41 -4.85
C ALA A 180 12.37 -3.12 -3.69
N GLN A 181 12.06 -2.17 -2.82
CA GLN A 181 12.87 -1.87 -1.63
C GLN A 181 12.86 -3.04 -0.64
N VAL A 182 11.70 -3.65 -0.38
CA VAL A 182 11.60 -4.84 0.48
C VAL A 182 12.41 -6.01 -0.10
N VAL A 183 12.34 -6.23 -1.42
CA VAL A 183 13.15 -7.26 -2.10
C VAL A 183 14.65 -6.98 -1.93
N LYS A 184 15.07 -5.73 -2.07
CA LYS A 184 16.47 -5.32 -1.88
C LYS A 184 16.95 -5.59 -0.46
N ALA A 185 16.14 -5.26 0.55
CA ALA A 185 16.45 -5.53 1.95
C ALA A 185 16.61 -7.03 2.23
N LYS A 186 15.88 -7.91 1.52
CA LYS A 186 16.06 -9.38 1.57
C LYS A 186 17.28 -9.87 0.77
N GLY A 187 18.00 -9.00 0.09
CA GLY A 187 19.21 -9.33 -0.68
C GLY A 187 18.94 -9.81 -2.11
N GLY A 188 17.72 -9.70 -2.61
CA GLY A 188 17.38 -9.96 -4.02
C GLY A 188 17.92 -8.88 -4.95
N LYS A 189 18.13 -9.23 -6.23
CA LYS A 189 18.46 -8.30 -7.32
C LYS A 189 17.19 -7.99 -8.10
N VAL A 190 16.84 -6.73 -8.20
CA VAL A 190 15.58 -6.29 -8.80
C VAL A 190 15.76 -5.90 -10.26
N VAL A 191 14.93 -6.51 -11.13
CA VAL A 191 14.66 -6.04 -12.49
C VAL A 191 13.27 -5.41 -12.47
N MET A 192 13.21 -4.08 -12.50
CA MET A 192 11.95 -3.34 -12.51
C MET A 192 11.55 -2.97 -13.94
N THR A 193 10.31 -3.28 -14.29
CA THR A 193 9.78 -2.95 -15.62
C THR A 193 8.72 -1.85 -15.56
N GLY A 194 8.58 -1.13 -16.66
CA GLY A 194 7.53 -0.14 -16.89
C GLY A 194 7.37 0.17 -18.36
N LEU A 195 6.49 1.09 -18.68
CA LEU A 195 6.25 1.60 -20.02
C LEU A 195 7.10 2.87 -20.27
N THR A 196 7.22 3.31 -21.51
CA THR A 196 7.94 4.55 -21.88
C THR A 196 7.46 5.77 -21.07
N LYS A 197 6.16 5.87 -20.81
CA LYS A 197 5.60 6.92 -19.95
C LYS A 197 6.09 6.88 -18.49
N ASP A 198 6.55 5.72 -18.04
CA ASP A 198 7.02 5.51 -16.67
C ASP A 198 8.53 5.75 -16.51
N MET A 199 9.22 6.12 -17.58
CA MET A 199 10.70 6.24 -17.60
C MET A 199 11.23 7.18 -16.50
N LYS A 200 10.51 8.26 -16.18
CA LYS A 200 10.90 9.18 -15.09
C LYS A 200 10.93 8.43 -13.74
N ARG A 201 9.91 7.59 -13.47
CA ARG A 201 9.83 6.78 -12.25
C ARG A 201 10.88 5.67 -12.22
N LEU A 202 11.10 4.99 -13.36
CA LEU A 202 12.15 3.98 -13.49
C LEU A 202 13.53 4.56 -13.20
N LYS A 203 13.87 5.73 -13.77
CA LYS A 203 15.12 6.43 -13.47
C LYS A 203 15.22 6.82 -12.00
N THR A 204 14.13 7.28 -11.39
CA THR A 204 14.06 7.57 -9.96
C THR A 204 14.28 6.31 -9.12
N ALA A 205 13.67 5.18 -9.50
CA ALA A 205 13.85 3.88 -8.86
C ALA A 205 15.34 3.49 -8.80
N LYS A 206 16.03 3.57 -9.94
CA LYS A 206 17.46 3.27 -10.02
C LYS A 206 18.31 4.23 -9.20
N ALA A 207 18.08 5.55 -9.33
CA ALA A 207 18.93 6.56 -8.73
C ALA A 207 18.73 6.72 -7.22
N LYS A 208 17.49 6.59 -6.73
CA LYS A 208 17.13 6.90 -5.34
C LYS A 208 16.92 5.66 -4.48
N PHE A 209 16.43 4.56 -5.04
CA PHE A 209 16.12 3.33 -4.30
C PHE A 209 17.10 2.18 -4.60
N GLY A 210 18.16 2.44 -5.38
CA GLY A 210 19.21 1.45 -5.65
C GLY A 210 18.73 0.22 -6.43
N ILE A 211 17.71 0.37 -7.29
CA ILE A 211 17.19 -0.73 -8.11
C ILE A 211 18.25 -1.11 -9.16
N ASP A 212 18.56 -2.41 -9.24
CA ASP A 212 19.71 -2.90 -10.02
C ASP A 212 19.51 -2.67 -11.52
N TYR A 213 18.34 -3.05 -12.04
CA TYR A 213 18.01 -2.96 -13.46
C TYR A 213 16.64 -2.34 -13.67
N ILE A 214 16.53 -1.46 -14.66
CA ILE A 214 15.26 -0.86 -15.08
C ILE A 214 15.06 -1.12 -16.58
N VAL A 215 13.84 -1.46 -16.98
CA VAL A 215 13.51 -1.82 -18.37
C VAL A 215 12.22 -1.15 -18.82
N ASP A 216 12.28 -0.42 -19.93
CA ASP A 216 11.11 0.00 -20.69
C ASP A 216 10.72 -1.13 -21.65
N VAL A 217 9.66 -1.86 -21.32
CA VAL A 217 9.23 -3.04 -22.10
C VAL A 217 8.69 -2.70 -23.49
N GLN A 218 8.49 -1.43 -23.82
CA GLN A 218 8.08 -0.99 -25.17
C GLN A 218 9.26 -0.79 -26.12
N THR A 219 10.46 -0.57 -25.58
CA THR A 219 11.66 -0.21 -26.35
C THR A 219 12.85 -1.14 -26.11
N GLN A 220 12.82 -1.97 -25.08
CA GLN A 220 13.91 -2.84 -24.66
C GLN A 220 13.44 -4.29 -24.53
N ASP A 221 14.33 -5.23 -24.84
CA ASP A 221 14.06 -6.66 -24.65
C ASP A 221 14.39 -7.11 -23.21
N VAL A 222 13.34 -7.17 -22.37
CA VAL A 222 13.48 -7.64 -20.98
C VAL A 222 13.88 -9.11 -20.91
N LYS A 223 13.52 -9.93 -21.91
CA LYS A 223 13.86 -11.36 -21.96
C LYS A 223 15.35 -11.56 -22.16
N GLU A 224 15.95 -10.79 -23.05
CA GLU A 224 17.40 -10.80 -23.28
C GLU A 224 18.16 -10.45 -22.00
N LEU A 225 17.73 -9.39 -21.30
CA LEU A 225 18.33 -9.01 -20.01
C LEU A 225 18.21 -10.12 -18.96
N VAL A 226 17.02 -10.67 -18.77
CA VAL A 226 16.80 -11.75 -17.78
C VAL A 226 17.65 -12.98 -18.14
N ASN A 227 17.67 -13.39 -19.40
CA ASN A 227 18.51 -14.51 -19.84
C ASN A 227 19.99 -14.26 -19.55
N THR A 228 20.49 -13.06 -19.82
CA THR A 228 21.89 -12.69 -19.53
C THR A 228 22.20 -12.77 -18.03
N LEU A 229 21.25 -12.36 -17.16
CA LEU A 229 21.44 -12.35 -15.71
C LEU A 229 21.32 -13.76 -15.07
N THR A 230 20.73 -14.71 -15.79
CA THR A 230 20.33 -16.01 -15.24
C THR A 230 20.86 -17.19 -16.06
N ASP A 231 21.84 -16.97 -16.95
CA ASP A 231 22.38 -18.00 -17.87
C ASP A 231 21.26 -18.73 -18.65
N GLY A 232 20.20 -17.98 -19.02
CA GLY A 232 19.06 -18.49 -19.77
C GLY A 232 18.00 -19.25 -18.95
N TYR A 233 18.18 -19.40 -17.63
CA TYR A 233 17.19 -20.11 -16.78
C TYR A 233 15.90 -19.34 -16.57
N GLY A 234 15.94 -18.01 -16.51
CA GLY A 234 14.84 -17.13 -16.17
C GLY A 234 14.85 -16.66 -14.71
N ALA A 235 13.99 -15.71 -14.37
CA ALA A 235 13.92 -15.10 -13.05
C ALA A 235 13.38 -16.06 -11.97
N ASP A 236 13.81 -15.89 -10.73
CA ASP A 236 13.41 -16.72 -9.59
C ASP A 236 12.00 -16.38 -9.11
N VAL A 237 11.70 -15.08 -9.02
CA VAL A 237 10.44 -14.55 -8.50
C VAL A 237 9.94 -13.45 -9.42
N CYS A 238 8.61 -13.34 -9.58
CA CYS A 238 7.93 -12.22 -10.19
C CYS A 238 6.87 -11.67 -9.24
N LEU A 239 6.95 -10.37 -8.94
CA LEU A 239 5.99 -9.62 -8.15
C LEU A 239 5.28 -8.64 -9.09
N ASP A 240 4.03 -8.93 -9.46
CA ASP A 240 3.27 -8.10 -10.39
C ASP A 240 2.45 -7.06 -9.63
N CYS A 241 2.85 -5.79 -9.74
CA CYS A 241 2.21 -4.64 -9.11
C CYS A 241 1.36 -3.83 -10.11
N THR A 242 1.13 -4.34 -11.33
CA THR A 242 0.43 -3.58 -12.39
C THR A 242 -1.07 -3.86 -12.45
N GLY A 243 -1.51 -5.09 -12.18
CA GLY A 243 -2.87 -5.54 -12.45
C GLY A 243 -3.23 -5.57 -13.95
N ALA A 244 -2.24 -5.72 -14.83
CA ALA A 244 -2.43 -5.75 -16.28
C ALA A 244 -2.14 -7.15 -16.85
N VAL A 245 -3.06 -7.71 -17.64
CA VAL A 245 -2.92 -9.05 -18.24
C VAL A 245 -1.61 -9.23 -19.03
N PRO A 246 -1.17 -8.26 -19.86
CA PRO A 246 0.12 -8.38 -20.56
C PRO A 246 1.32 -8.50 -19.61
N SER A 247 1.29 -7.81 -18.47
CA SER A 247 2.35 -7.92 -17.45
C SER A 247 2.35 -9.29 -16.78
N MET A 248 1.18 -9.80 -16.41
CA MET A 248 1.05 -11.15 -15.85
C MET A 248 1.62 -12.19 -16.81
N GLN A 249 1.25 -12.11 -18.09
CA GLN A 249 1.77 -13.03 -19.13
C GLN A 249 3.28 -12.93 -19.26
N LEU A 250 3.82 -11.71 -19.33
CA LEU A 250 5.25 -11.45 -19.38
C LEU A 250 5.97 -12.03 -18.15
N GLY A 251 5.43 -11.80 -16.95
CA GLY A 251 6.01 -12.32 -15.72
C GLY A 251 6.11 -13.84 -15.72
N MET A 252 5.04 -14.56 -16.10
CA MET A 252 5.05 -16.02 -16.20
C MET A 252 6.00 -16.53 -17.28
N ASP A 253 6.16 -15.78 -18.40
CA ASP A 253 7.09 -16.15 -19.47
C ASP A 253 8.55 -16.04 -19.04
N LEU A 254 8.89 -15.04 -18.26
CA LEU A 254 10.26 -14.76 -17.83
C LEU A 254 10.71 -15.55 -16.61
N LEU A 255 9.80 -16.17 -15.87
CA LEU A 255 10.13 -17.02 -14.73
C LEU A 255 10.84 -18.31 -15.18
N ARG A 256 11.84 -18.74 -14.40
CA ARG A 256 12.43 -20.07 -14.54
C ARG A 256 11.41 -21.17 -14.20
N LYS A 257 11.74 -22.42 -14.53
CA LYS A 257 11.00 -23.55 -14.00
C LYS A 257 11.06 -23.54 -12.47
N ARG A 258 9.93 -23.87 -11.82
CA ARG A 258 9.72 -23.77 -10.37
C ARG A 258 9.89 -22.34 -9.82
N GLY A 259 9.74 -21.32 -10.68
CA GLY A 259 9.71 -19.93 -10.26
C GLY A 259 8.42 -19.58 -9.52
N GLN A 260 8.41 -18.45 -8.85
CA GLN A 260 7.28 -18.00 -8.03
C GLN A 260 6.68 -16.71 -8.63
N TYR A 261 5.37 -16.73 -8.85
CA TYR A 261 4.61 -15.55 -9.29
C TYR A 261 3.68 -15.08 -8.19
N VAL A 262 3.73 -13.79 -7.87
CA VAL A 262 2.84 -13.16 -6.89
C VAL A 262 2.08 -12.01 -7.55
N GLN A 263 0.76 -12.11 -7.60
CA GLN A 263 -0.12 -11.02 -8.02
C GLN A 263 -0.40 -10.09 -6.85
N VAL A 264 0.08 -8.85 -6.93
CA VAL A 264 -0.11 -7.79 -5.94
C VAL A 264 -1.09 -6.73 -6.48
N GLY A 265 -0.93 -6.34 -7.76
CA GLY A 265 -1.80 -5.36 -8.42
C GLY A 265 -3.19 -5.93 -8.69
N LEU A 266 -4.22 -5.12 -8.46
CA LEU A 266 -5.62 -5.50 -8.77
C LEU A 266 -5.89 -5.34 -10.25
N PHE A 267 -6.56 -6.32 -10.85
CA PHE A 267 -7.06 -6.21 -12.22
C PHE A 267 -8.27 -5.26 -12.27
N ALA A 268 -8.38 -4.53 -13.38
CA ALA A 268 -9.52 -3.65 -13.62
C ALA A 268 -10.82 -4.42 -13.94
N LYS A 269 -10.72 -5.71 -14.26
CA LYS A 269 -11.86 -6.61 -14.55
C LYS A 269 -11.70 -7.88 -13.72
N ASP A 270 -12.82 -8.46 -13.30
CA ASP A 270 -12.85 -9.69 -12.51
C ASP A 270 -12.40 -10.91 -13.35
N GLU A 271 -12.72 -10.91 -14.64
CA GLU A 271 -12.34 -11.98 -15.56
C GLU A 271 -11.17 -11.54 -16.44
N VAL A 272 -10.11 -12.36 -16.45
CA VAL A 272 -8.91 -12.15 -17.27
C VAL A 272 -8.53 -13.44 -18.00
N THR A 273 -8.05 -13.33 -19.24
CA THR A 273 -7.59 -14.46 -20.03
C THR A 273 -6.06 -14.53 -19.98
N VAL A 274 -5.52 -15.68 -19.53
CA VAL A 274 -4.09 -15.95 -19.43
C VAL A 274 -3.76 -17.34 -19.93
N ASP A 275 -2.53 -17.56 -20.39
CA ASP A 275 -2.01 -18.89 -20.72
C ASP A 275 -1.67 -19.66 -19.44
N PHE A 276 -2.67 -20.36 -18.92
CA PHE A 276 -2.53 -21.14 -17.70
C PHE A 276 -1.65 -22.38 -17.87
N SER A 277 -1.41 -22.85 -19.11
CA SER A 277 -0.57 -24.02 -19.39
C SER A 277 0.88 -23.83 -18.92
N LYS A 278 1.36 -22.59 -18.87
CA LYS A 278 2.71 -22.27 -18.38
C LYS A 278 2.92 -22.61 -16.91
N ILE A 279 1.89 -22.53 -16.10
CA ILE A 279 1.96 -22.93 -14.69
C ILE A 279 2.32 -24.40 -14.60
N ILE A 280 1.67 -25.24 -15.42
CA ILE A 280 1.93 -26.69 -15.46
C ILE A 280 3.30 -27.01 -16.06
N GLN A 281 3.61 -26.42 -17.22
CA GLN A 281 4.85 -26.71 -17.97
C GLN A 281 6.12 -26.30 -17.22
N LYS A 282 6.01 -25.25 -16.40
CA LYS A 282 7.13 -24.74 -15.59
C LYS A 282 7.05 -25.12 -14.11
N GLU A 283 6.02 -25.83 -13.68
CA GLU A 283 5.75 -26.10 -12.24
C GLU A 283 5.79 -24.82 -11.40
N LEU A 284 5.13 -23.73 -11.87
CA LEU A 284 5.15 -22.44 -11.17
C LEU A 284 4.33 -22.49 -9.88
N VAL A 285 4.80 -21.78 -8.87
CA VAL A 285 3.99 -21.43 -7.70
C VAL A 285 3.34 -20.08 -7.97
N VAL A 286 2.02 -20.04 -8.03
CA VAL A 286 1.25 -18.81 -8.27
C VAL A 286 0.44 -18.47 -7.03
N SER A 287 0.56 -17.25 -6.53
CA SER A 287 -0.15 -16.76 -5.36
C SER A 287 -0.66 -15.33 -5.56
N GLY A 288 -1.67 -14.96 -4.77
CA GLY A 288 -2.17 -13.60 -4.69
C GLY A 288 -1.83 -12.96 -3.35
N SER A 289 -1.67 -11.64 -3.34
CA SER A 289 -1.51 -10.84 -2.14
C SER A 289 -2.64 -9.84 -2.03
N ARG A 290 -3.31 -9.80 -0.86
CA ARG A 290 -4.40 -8.87 -0.61
C ARG A 290 -4.16 -8.06 0.64
N SER A 291 -4.02 -6.72 0.47
CA SER A 291 -3.85 -5.81 1.62
C SER A 291 -2.63 -6.23 2.46
N GLN A 292 -2.71 -6.17 3.74
CA GLN A 292 -1.71 -6.53 4.74
C GLN A 292 -2.38 -7.23 5.92
N ASN A 293 -1.63 -7.90 6.76
CA ASN A 293 -2.11 -8.44 8.03
C ASN A 293 -1.28 -7.89 9.20
N THR A 294 -1.68 -8.21 10.42
CA THR A 294 -1.02 -7.71 11.64
C THR A 294 0.49 -8.02 11.68
N HIS A 295 0.91 -9.15 11.13
CA HIS A 295 2.32 -9.58 11.18
C HIS A 295 3.24 -8.76 10.26
N ASP A 296 2.68 -8.02 9.31
CA ASP A 296 3.46 -7.21 8.38
C ASP A 296 3.88 -5.86 8.97
N TRP A 297 3.17 -5.36 10.00
CA TRP A 297 3.31 -3.97 10.45
C TRP A 297 4.62 -3.70 11.18
N GLU A 298 4.94 -4.49 12.22
CA GLU A 298 6.17 -4.30 12.99
C GLU A 298 7.44 -4.42 12.13
N PRO A 299 7.58 -5.49 11.29
CA PRO A 299 8.72 -5.56 10.38
C PRO A 299 8.80 -4.38 9.41
N THR A 300 7.66 -3.92 8.88
CA THR A 300 7.60 -2.79 7.96
C THR A 300 8.05 -1.49 8.64
N LEU A 301 7.53 -1.21 9.84
CA LEU A 301 7.93 -0.03 10.62
C LEU A 301 9.43 -0.06 10.93
N GLN A 302 9.98 -1.24 11.26
CA GLN A 302 11.41 -1.39 11.49
C GLN A 302 12.22 -1.13 10.20
N MET A 303 11.82 -1.69 9.05
CA MET A 303 12.47 -1.43 7.77
C MET A 303 12.44 0.05 7.37
N MET A 304 11.33 0.76 7.69
CA MET A 304 11.24 2.21 7.48
C MET A 304 12.20 2.97 8.41
N ALA A 305 12.28 2.58 9.67
CA ALA A 305 13.17 3.19 10.66
C ALA A 305 14.66 2.96 10.36
N ASP A 306 15.00 1.79 9.82
CA ASP A 306 16.37 1.41 9.43
C ASP A 306 16.77 2.03 8.07
N GLY A 307 15.82 2.58 7.32
CA GLY A 307 16.05 3.19 6.00
C GLY A 307 16.10 2.18 4.85
N ASP A 308 15.74 0.94 5.07
CA ASP A 308 15.52 -0.07 4.03
C ASP A 308 14.34 0.32 3.11
N ILE A 309 13.31 0.93 3.70
CA ILE A 309 12.22 1.58 3.00
C ILE A 309 12.37 3.09 3.16
N ARG A 310 12.71 3.79 2.09
CA ARG A 310 12.96 5.22 2.02
C ARG A 310 11.66 6.00 1.83
N ALA A 311 10.82 6.02 2.88
CA ALA A 311 9.55 6.74 2.87
C ALA A 311 9.73 8.24 2.57
N ASP A 312 10.81 8.84 3.05
CA ASP A 312 11.21 10.22 2.79
C ASP A 312 11.35 10.53 1.28
N LEU A 313 11.85 9.58 0.50
CA LEU A 313 12.02 9.72 -0.95
C LEU A 313 10.76 9.32 -1.74
N MET A 314 9.88 8.54 -1.13
CA MET A 314 8.59 8.16 -1.73
C MET A 314 7.60 9.33 -1.73
N ILE A 315 7.57 10.13 -0.64
CA ILE A 315 6.65 11.25 -0.49
C ILE A 315 7.16 12.44 -1.30
N THR A 316 6.47 12.70 -2.41
CA THR A 316 6.87 13.75 -3.37
C THR A 316 6.09 15.06 -3.22
N HIS A 317 4.91 15.00 -2.62
CA HIS A 317 4.01 16.15 -2.47
C HIS A 317 3.32 16.12 -1.11
N GLU A 318 3.13 17.32 -0.55
CA GLU A 318 2.43 17.55 0.70
C GLU A 318 1.39 18.65 0.47
N LEU A 319 0.12 18.39 0.80
CA LEU A 319 -1.03 19.26 0.56
C LEU A 319 -1.95 19.24 1.78
N TYR A 320 -2.98 20.07 1.80
CA TYR A 320 -4.06 19.96 2.78
C TYR A 320 -5.25 19.20 2.21
N ILE A 321 -6.13 18.68 3.09
CA ILE A 321 -7.33 17.91 2.67
C ILE A 321 -8.28 18.71 1.78
N ASN A 322 -8.29 20.06 1.83
CA ASN A 322 -9.06 20.90 0.93
C ASN A 322 -8.43 21.06 -0.47
N GLU A 323 -7.17 20.64 -0.64
CA GLU A 323 -6.48 20.56 -1.94
C GLU A 323 -6.60 19.15 -2.57
N TRP A 324 -7.55 18.34 -2.14
CA TRP A 324 -7.70 16.95 -2.56
C TRP A 324 -7.82 16.77 -4.09
N GLU A 325 -8.42 17.72 -4.80
CA GLU A 325 -8.51 17.67 -6.27
C GLU A 325 -7.12 17.75 -6.93
N LYS A 326 -6.24 18.57 -6.38
CA LYS A 326 -4.84 18.66 -6.81
C LYS A 326 -4.10 17.35 -6.51
N ALA A 327 -4.32 16.78 -5.32
CA ALA A 327 -3.75 15.48 -4.97
C ALA A 327 -4.24 14.37 -5.92
N TYR A 328 -5.55 14.34 -6.23
CA TYR A 328 -6.13 13.43 -7.22
C TYR A 328 -5.42 13.54 -8.57
N ASN A 329 -5.27 14.76 -9.10
CA ASN A 329 -4.64 14.99 -10.40
C ASN A 329 -3.16 14.57 -10.42
N LEU A 330 -2.40 14.84 -9.36
CA LEU A 330 -0.99 14.44 -9.22
C LEU A 330 -0.82 12.92 -9.19
N VAL A 331 -1.72 12.20 -8.52
CA VAL A 331 -1.69 10.73 -8.49
C VAL A 331 -2.12 10.16 -9.84
N LYS A 332 -3.21 10.65 -10.42
CA LYS A 332 -3.77 10.16 -11.68
C LYS A 332 -2.85 10.39 -12.87
N SER A 333 -2.20 11.56 -12.96
CA SER A 333 -1.23 11.86 -14.02
C SER A 333 0.06 11.04 -13.89
N GLY A 334 0.30 10.47 -12.72
CA GLY A 334 1.54 9.78 -12.43
C GLY A 334 2.73 10.70 -12.15
N GLU A 335 2.51 11.99 -11.97
CA GLU A 335 3.55 12.97 -11.61
C GLU A 335 4.07 12.72 -10.20
N ALA A 336 3.18 12.48 -9.24
CA ALA A 336 3.56 12.10 -7.89
C ALA A 336 3.93 10.62 -7.79
N ILE A 337 4.89 10.28 -6.93
CA ILE A 337 5.07 8.91 -6.44
C ILE A 337 4.05 8.69 -5.31
N LYS A 338 4.13 9.49 -4.24
CA LYS A 338 3.18 9.47 -3.13
C LYS A 338 2.84 10.90 -2.73
N VAL A 339 1.55 11.14 -2.52
CA VAL A 339 1.05 12.41 -1.96
C VAL A 339 0.66 12.15 -0.51
N VAL A 340 1.01 13.05 0.38
CA VAL A 340 0.45 13.10 1.73
C VAL A 340 -0.40 14.35 1.90
N LEU A 341 -1.49 14.20 2.63
CA LEU A 341 -2.38 15.31 3.00
C LEU A 341 -2.22 15.63 4.49
N LYS A 342 -2.48 16.87 4.86
CA LYS A 342 -2.65 17.30 6.25
C LYS A 342 -4.09 17.68 6.51
N PRO A 343 -4.62 17.39 7.70
CA PRO A 343 -5.88 17.96 8.15
C PRO A 343 -5.80 19.50 8.11
N LEU A 344 -6.94 20.15 7.94
CA LEU A 344 -7.01 21.60 8.13
C LEU A 344 -6.79 21.96 9.60
N PRO A 345 -6.16 23.09 9.90
CA PRO A 345 -6.09 23.58 11.28
C PRO A 345 -7.48 23.62 11.90
N LEU A 346 -7.58 23.28 13.18
CA LEU A 346 -8.75 23.59 13.98
C LEU A 346 -8.76 25.08 14.18
N ASP A 347 -9.92 25.73 14.02
CA ASP A 347 -10.07 27.13 14.38
C ASP A 347 -9.76 27.23 15.89
N GLU A 348 -8.80 28.08 16.27
CA GLU A 348 -8.55 28.35 17.69
C GLU A 348 -9.83 28.98 18.27
N GLU A 349 -10.39 28.35 19.33
CA GLU A 349 -11.49 28.91 20.10
C GLU A 349 -11.05 30.14 20.90
#